data_9f66017fad9a3eb6c564f6eac72d6f01
#
_entry.id   9f66017fad9a3eb6c564f6eac72d6f01
#
_cell.length_a   1.000
_cell.length_b   1.000
_cell.length_c   1.000
_cell.angle_alpha   90.00
_cell.angle_beta   90.00
_cell.angle_gamma   90.00
#
_symmetry.space_group_name_H-M   'P 1'
#
loop_
_entity.id
_entity.type
_entity.pdbx_description
1 polymer ?
#
loop_
_entity_poly.entity_id
_entity_poly.type
_entity_poly.pdbx_seq_one_letter_code
_entity_poly.pdbx_strand_id
1 'polypeptide(L)'
;MEREPESAPHLAFQNGIIQTTIDLRSYRLAAVKKTAYRYADRCTAILGASDQHLLPVTFLFPPSTVESAAREAVRQFFQELLDQELREQIGSETHAIRSLLLAHAFSKTDLIRRD
;
A
#
# COMPACT_ATOMS: atom_id res chain seq x y z
N MET A 1 34.24 -1.89 5.60
CA MET A 1 33.49 -1.88 5.72
C MET A 1 32.70 -1.78 4.96
N GLU A 2 32.21 -1.95 4.67
CA GLU A 2 31.41 -1.77 4.12
C GLU A 2 30.41 -1.64 4.47
N ARG A 3 30.00 -1.21 4.53
CA ARG A 3 28.94 -0.98 5.00
C ARG A 3 27.94 -1.38 4.23
N GLU A 4 26.95 -1.69 4.74
CA GLU A 4 25.96 -2.07 4.02
C GLU A 4 25.40 -1.07 3.25
N PRO A 5 24.87 -1.35 2.17
CA PRO A 5 24.32 -0.34 1.35
C PRO A 5 23.21 0.33 2.06
N GLU A 6 23.27 1.58 2.10
CA GLU A 6 22.24 2.30 2.68
C GLU A 6 21.00 2.25 1.90
N SER A 7 21.06 1.91 0.64
CA SER A 7 19.85 1.80 -0.16
C SER A 7 19.04 0.59 0.24
N ALA A 8 19.63 -0.35 0.93
CA ALA A 8 18.89 -1.51 1.34
C ALA A 8 17.89 -1.12 2.42
N PRO A 9 16.69 -1.65 2.34
CA PRO A 9 15.74 -1.36 3.39
C PRO A 9 16.27 -1.86 4.71
N HIS A 10 16.11 -1.06 5.71
CA HIS A 10 16.57 -1.44 7.01
C HIS A 10 15.49 -2.22 7.70
N LEU A 11 15.49 -3.51 7.47
CA LEU A 11 14.50 -4.38 8.06
C LEU A 11 15.08 -5.09 9.28
N ALA A 12 15.68 -4.30 10.15
CA ALA A 12 16.25 -4.86 11.35
C ALA A 12 15.13 -5.37 12.27
N PHE A 13 15.31 -6.58 12.75
CA PHE A 13 14.32 -7.19 13.63
C PHE A 13 14.84 -7.11 15.06
N GLN A 14 14.11 -6.37 15.91
CA GLN A 14 14.49 -6.25 17.31
C GLN A 14 13.24 -6.32 18.15
N ASN A 15 13.23 -7.24 19.10
CA ASN A 15 12.12 -7.34 20.04
C ASN A 15 10.76 -7.46 19.38
N GLY A 16 10.70 -8.23 18.31
CA GLY A 16 9.44 -8.43 17.61
C GLY A 16 9.00 -7.26 16.75
N ILE A 17 9.91 -6.35 16.46
CA ILE A 17 9.55 -5.14 15.71
C ILE A 17 10.41 -5.03 14.46
N ILE A 18 9.75 -4.76 13.34
CA ILE A 18 10.44 -4.39 12.10
C ILE A 18 9.90 -3.04 11.67
N GLN A 19 10.79 -2.12 11.39
CA GLN A 19 10.40 -0.79 10.92
C GLN A 19 10.84 -0.58 9.50
N THR A 20 10.01 0.09 8.73
CA THR A 20 10.32 0.40 7.35
C THR A 20 9.62 1.70 6.97
N THR A 21 9.87 2.15 5.75
CA THR A 21 9.27 3.37 5.25
C THR A 21 8.69 3.08 3.89
N ILE A 22 7.48 3.57 3.64
CA ILE A 22 6.82 3.40 2.36
C ILE A 22 6.72 4.75 1.68
N ASP A 23 7.10 4.78 0.41
CA ASP A 23 7.04 5.99 -0.38
C ASP A 23 5.65 6.13 -0.98
N LEU A 24 4.93 7.15 -0.54
CA LEU A 24 3.54 7.34 -0.98
C LEU A 24 3.43 7.85 -2.42
N ARG A 25 4.56 8.12 -3.06
CA ARG A 25 4.55 8.38 -4.49
C ARG A 25 4.42 7.09 -5.29
N SER A 26 4.87 5.98 -4.70
CA SER A 26 4.80 4.67 -5.35
C SER A 26 3.57 3.89 -4.94
N TYR A 27 3.12 4.07 -3.72
CA TYR A 27 1.98 3.32 -3.19
C TYR A 27 1.02 4.32 -2.56
N ARG A 28 -0.22 4.34 -3.01
CA ARG A 28 -1.19 5.25 -2.40
C ARG A 28 -1.58 4.74 -1.02
N LEU A 29 -1.94 5.68 -0.17
CA LEU A 29 -2.26 5.36 1.22
C LEU A 29 -3.39 4.35 1.33
N ALA A 30 -4.37 4.42 0.43
CA ALA A 30 -5.47 3.47 0.45
C ALA A 30 -4.98 2.03 0.27
N ALA A 31 -4.00 1.83 -0.61
CA ALA A 31 -3.43 0.50 -0.82
C ALA A 31 -2.70 0.03 0.42
N VAL A 32 -1.97 0.92 1.07
CA VAL A 32 -1.24 0.58 2.29
C VAL A 32 -2.21 0.16 3.39
N LYS A 33 -3.28 0.92 3.56
CA LYS A 33 -4.25 0.63 4.62
C LYS A 33 -4.96 -0.69 4.37
N LYS A 34 -5.35 -0.95 3.13
CA LYS A 34 -6.03 -2.21 2.81
C LYS A 34 -5.12 -3.41 3.03
N THR A 35 -3.85 -3.28 2.65
CA THR A 35 -2.91 -4.37 2.85
C THR A 35 -2.66 -4.59 4.33
N ALA A 36 -2.47 -3.51 5.09
CA ALA A 36 -2.26 -3.63 6.53
C ALA A 36 -3.43 -4.32 7.21
N TYR A 37 -4.63 -3.99 6.78
CA TYR A 37 -5.82 -4.60 7.36
C TYR A 37 -5.85 -6.11 7.08
N ARG A 38 -5.44 -6.51 5.89
CA ARG A 38 -5.42 -7.93 5.54
C ARG A 38 -4.39 -8.72 6.35
N TYR A 39 -3.35 -8.06 6.83
CA TYR A 39 -2.30 -8.72 7.60
C TYR A 39 -2.53 -8.64 9.10
N ALA A 40 -3.70 -8.15 9.52
CA ALA A 40 -3.97 -7.93 10.95
C ALA A 40 -3.92 -9.22 11.76
N ASP A 41 -4.13 -10.37 11.14
CA ASP A 41 -4.06 -11.65 11.83
C ASP A 41 -2.64 -12.18 11.98
N ARG A 42 -1.67 -11.58 11.31
CA ARG A 42 -0.28 -12.02 11.38
C ARG A 42 0.58 -11.07 12.18
N CYS A 43 0.32 -9.79 12.05
CA CYS A 43 1.10 -8.79 12.74
C CYS A 43 0.29 -7.50 12.79
N THR A 44 0.73 -6.59 13.63
CA THR A 44 0.12 -5.27 13.70
C THR A 44 0.99 -4.30 12.93
N ALA A 45 0.42 -3.63 11.96
CA ALA A 45 1.13 -2.61 11.21
C ALA A 45 0.69 -1.25 11.73
N ILE A 46 1.64 -0.52 12.32
CA ILE A 46 1.35 0.81 12.82
C ILE A 46 1.85 1.82 11.80
N LEU A 47 0.94 2.61 11.27
CA LEU A 47 1.26 3.62 10.28
C LEU A 47 1.52 4.92 11.01
N GLY A 48 2.73 5.44 10.86
CA GLY A 48 3.10 6.69 11.51
C GLY A 48 2.65 7.90 10.71
N ALA A 49 3.04 9.07 11.18
CA ALA A 49 2.72 10.30 10.48
C ALA A 49 3.65 10.43 9.29
N SER A 50 3.07 10.69 8.12
CA SER A 50 3.89 10.84 6.92
C SER A 50 4.64 12.16 6.98
N ASP A 51 5.88 12.12 6.50
CA ASP A 51 6.72 13.29 6.40
C ASP A 51 6.95 13.48 4.92
N GLN A 52 6.32 14.49 4.36
CA GLN A 52 6.28 14.69 2.92
C GLN A 52 5.60 13.48 2.29
N HIS A 53 6.35 12.65 1.59
CA HIS A 53 5.78 11.48 0.95
C HIS A 53 6.23 10.17 1.58
N LEU A 54 6.92 10.23 2.71
CA LEU A 54 7.47 9.04 3.33
C LEU A 54 6.61 8.66 4.53
N LEU A 55 6.11 7.45 4.53
CA LEU A 55 5.23 6.95 5.57
C LEU A 55 5.98 5.90 6.39
N PRO A 56 6.28 6.19 7.67
CA PRO A 56 6.90 5.17 8.50
C PRO A 56 5.89 4.11 8.89
N VAL A 57 6.30 2.86 8.82
CA VAL A 57 5.46 1.72 9.19
C VAL A 57 6.23 0.85 10.16
N THR A 58 5.58 0.52 11.27
CA THR A 58 6.17 -0.36 12.26
C THR A 58 5.34 -1.63 12.30
N PHE A 59 6.01 -2.77 12.09
CA PHE A 59 5.35 -4.07 12.18
C PHE A 59 5.65 -4.68 13.53
N LEU A 60 4.60 -4.99 14.29
CA LEU A 60 4.72 -5.64 15.59
C LEU A 60 4.29 -7.08 15.45
N PHE A 61 5.16 -7.99 15.86
CA PHE A 61 4.89 -9.42 15.78
C PHE A 61 4.67 -10.02 17.15
N PRO A 62 3.94 -11.14 17.25
CA PRO A 62 3.81 -11.83 18.54
C PRO A 62 5.18 -12.20 19.10
N PRO A 63 5.30 -12.30 20.42
CA PRO A 63 6.61 -12.53 21.04
C PRO A 63 7.30 -13.81 20.60
N SER A 64 6.54 -14.82 20.19
CA SER A 64 7.12 -16.09 19.79
C SER A 64 7.59 -16.11 18.34
N THR A 65 7.43 -15.02 17.62
CA THR A 65 7.76 -14.98 16.20
C THR A 65 9.29 -14.98 16.03
N VAL A 66 9.79 -15.92 15.24
CA VAL A 66 11.22 -15.92 14.95
C VAL A 66 11.50 -14.93 13.82
N GLU A 67 12.76 -14.49 13.78
CA GLU A 67 13.14 -13.45 12.87
C GLU A 67 12.86 -13.80 11.41
N SER A 68 13.14 -15.03 11.00
CA SER A 68 12.93 -15.42 9.62
C SER A 68 11.44 -15.35 9.24
N ALA A 69 10.57 -15.73 10.17
CA ALA A 69 9.13 -15.66 9.91
C ALA A 69 8.67 -14.21 9.82
N ALA A 70 9.22 -13.35 10.68
CA ALA A 70 8.85 -11.94 10.65
C ALA A 70 9.28 -11.29 9.34
N ARG A 71 10.51 -11.59 8.88
CA ARG A 71 11.00 -11.03 7.64
C ARG A 71 10.20 -11.53 6.44
N GLU A 72 9.81 -12.79 6.49
CA GLU A 72 9.01 -13.33 5.39
C GLU A 72 7.63 -12.67 5.36
N ALA A 73 7.05 -12.41 6.53
CA ALA A 73 5.75 -11.74 6.57
C ALA A 73 5.83 -10.33 5.98
N VAL A 74 6.92 -9.60 6.27
CA VAL A 74 7.09 -8.27 5.72
C VAL A 74 7.32 -8.35 4.20
N ARG A 75 8.08 -9.34 3.75
CA ARG A 75 8.28 -9.52 2.33
C ARG A 75 6.95 -9.78 1.62
N GLN A 76 6.13 -10.64 2.20
CA GLN A 76 4.81 -10.91 1.64
C GLN A 76 3.92 -9.69 1.69
N PHE A 77 4.04 -8.88 2.74
CA PHE A 77 3.28 -7.65 2.83
C PHE A 77 3.58 -6.75 1.64
N PHE A 78 4.84 -6.59 1.29
CA PHE A 78 5.19 -5.72 0.16
C PHE A 78 4.77 -6.32 -1.17
N GLN A 79 4.74 -7.64 -1.29
CA GLN A 79 4.22 -8.29 -2.48
C GLN A 79 2.73 -7.98 -2.62
N GLU A 80 1.99 -8.10 -1.54
CA GLU A 80 0.57 -7.81 -1.55
C GLU A 80 0.29 -6.34 -1.72
N LEU A 81 1.16 -5.50 -1.18
CA LEU A 81 1.01 -4.06 -1.34
C LEU A 81 1.13 -3.67 -2.80
N LEU A 82 2.08 -4.26 -3.51
CA LEU A 82 2.21 -4.00 -4.93
C LEU A 82 0.97 -4.45 -5.68
N ASP A 83 0.47 -5.63 -5.35
CA ASP A 83 -0.74 -6.13 -5.98
C ASP A 83 -1.93 -5.20 -5.70
N GLN A 84 -2.06 -4.74 -4.47
CA GLN A 84 -3.16 -3.86 -4.11
C GLN A 84 -3.03 -2.50 -4.81
N GLU A 85 -1.79 -1.99 -4.93
CA GLU A 85 -1.58 -0.73 -5.64
C GLU A 85 -2.02 -0.85 -7.09
N LEU A 86 -1.69 -1.95 -7.74
CA LEU A 86 -2.09 -2.17 -9.11
C LEU A 86 -3.61 -2.24 -9.24
N ARG A 87 -4.26 -2.86 -8.27
CA ARG A 87 -5.72 -2.92 -8.27
C ARG A 87 -6.34 -1.54 -8.10
N GLU A 88 -5.78 -0.73 -7.20
CA GLU A 88 -6.27 0.63 -7.01
C GLU A 88 -6.08 1.45 -8.27
N GLN A 89 -4.93 1.27 -8.93
CA GLN A 89 -4.63 2.01 -10.13
C GLN A 89 -5.60 1.65 -11.25
N ILE A 90 -5.82 0.37 -11.46
CA ILE A 90 -6.75 -0.10 -12.48
C ILE A 90 -8.16 0.36 -12.17
N GLY A 91 -8.58 0.27 -10.92
CA GLY A 91 -9.90 0.72 -10.52
C GLY A 91 -10.10 2.20 -10.78
N SER A 92 -9.09 3.01 -10.48
CA SER A 92 -9.16 4.43 -10.71
C SER A 92 -9.28 4.75 -12.19
N GLU A 93 -8.48 4.07 -13.01
CA GLU A 93 -8.51 4.30 -14.46
C GLU A 93 -9.84 3.86 -15.05
N THR A 94 -10.34 2.72 -14.60
CA THR A 94 -11.62 2.21 -15.09
C THR A 94 -12.75 3.15 -14.69
N HIS A 95 -12.69 3.68 -13.47
CA HIS A 95 -13.71 4.62 -13.00
C HIS A 95 -13.71 5.88 -13.86
N ALA A 96 -12.53 6.40 -14.18
CA ALA A 96 -12.43 7.60 -15.01
C ALA A 96 -13.00 7.37 -16.39
N ILE A 97 -12.69 6.23 -16.99
CA ILE A 97 -13.21 5.90 -18.30
C ILE A 97 -14.73 5.76 -18.27
N ARG A 98 -15.23 5.07 -17.26
CA ARG A 98 -16.66 4.87 -17.12
C ARG A 98 -17.39 6.20 -16.94
N SER A 99 -16.83 7.08 -16.12
CA SER A 99 -17.44 8.39 -15.91
C SER A 99 -17.48 9.20 -17.19
N LEU A 100 -16.42 9.11 -17.98
CA LEU A 100 -16.37 9.82 -19.25
C LEU A 100 -17.42 9.28 -20.21
N LEU A 101 -17.57 7.97 -20.27
CA LEU A 101 -18.56 7.37 -21.14
C LEU A 101 -19.97 7.73 -20.72
N LEU A 102 -20.24 7.74 -19.42
CA LEU A 102 -21.54 8.12 -18.93
C LEU A 102 -21.86 9.57 -19.21
N ALA A 103 -20.89 10.44 -19.01
CA ALA A 103 -21.08 11.85 -19.29
C ALA A 103 -21.40 12.08 -20.76
N HIS A 104 -20.69 11.36 -21.63
CA HIS A 104 -20.95 11.48 -23.06
C HIS A 104 -22.32 10.97 -23.41
N ALA A 105 -22.73 9.87 -22.84
CA ALA A 105 -24.05 9.30 -23.10
C ALA A 105 -25.16 10.24 -22.62
N PHE A 106 -25.00 10.81 -21.44
CA PHE A 106 -25.98 11.76 -20.93
C PHE A 106 -26.07 13.01 -21.78
N SER A 107 -24.91 13.47 -22.24
CA SER A 107 -24.89 14.63 -23.11
C SER A 107 -25.69 14.38 -24.38
N LYS A 108 -25.53 13.24 -24.98
CA LYS A 108 -26.27 12.88 -26.18
C LYS A 108 -27.75 12.74 -25.91
N THR A 109 -28.09 12.11 -24.82
CA THR A 109 -29.48 11.93 -24.44
C THR A 109 -30.14 13.29 -24.23
N ASP A 110 -29.43 14.19 -23.59
CA ASP A 110 -29.95 15.50 -23.33
C ASP A 110 -30.22 16.26 -24.62
N LEU A 111 -29.33 16.18 -25.57
CA LEU A 111 -29.53 16.80 -26.85
C LEU A 111 -30.75 16.24 -27.58
N ILE A 112 -30.92 14.96 -27.52
CA ILE A 112 -32.06 14.33 -28.15
C ILE A 112 -33.34 14.77 -27.48
N ARG A 113 -33.34 14.87 -26.16
CA ARG A 113 -34.52 15.26 -25.46
C ARG A 113 -34.93 16.68 -25.69
N ARG A 114 -34.02 17.52 -26.02
CA ARG A 114 -34.31 18.91 -26.23
C ARG A 114 -35.02 19.19 -27.51
N ASP A 115 -35.11 18.27 -28.38
CA ASP A 115 -35.86 18.45 -29.59
C ASP A 115 -37.35 18.53 -29.35
#